data_c8d04dc0b53bd8a36197a3484c9f257c
#
_entry.id   c8d04dc0b53bd8a36197a3484c9f257c
#
_cell.length_a   1.000
_cell.length_b   1.000
_cell.length_c   1.000
_cell.angle_alpha   90.00
_cell.angle_beta   90.00
_cell.angle_gamma   90.00
#
_symmetry.space_group_name_H-M   'P 1'
#
loop_
_entity.id
_entity.type
_entity.pdbx_description
1 polymer ?
#
loop_
_entity_poly.entity_id
_entity_poly.type
_entity_poly.pdbx_seq_one_letter_code
_entity_poly.pdbx_strand_id
1 'polypeptide(L)'
;RTSKRLGGKDVTVVVRSGFDEMKASPWEIEDAMNEDIPVVNFHVPKRYVIENGKLAGMEFEKVKKEYDENGRRLLIPTGEDPVIIPCEDVLCAIGQDNSFPWIERDLGIEFDKWELPILDKTTFQSTNGKIFFGGDAALGPDNIITAVAHGHDAALSIHLLCNNEDLAVRPNPLTTLDSQKMGIHQWSYDNDISNDIRYAVPHAAKEQTLNDLNMEVELGFDEELAFNETMRCFNCDVQTVFTDQLCIECDACVDICPTDCITFTENAEEPELRKNLL
;
A
#
# COMPACT_ATOMS: atom_id res chain seq x y z
N ARG A 1 11.99 -13.73 -5.47
CA ARG A 1 12.64 -14.21 -4.24
C ARG A 1 12.35 -15.70 -4.01
N THR A 2 11.08 -16.13 -3.96
CA THR A 2 10.71 -17.56 -3.79
C THR A 2 11.37 -18.46 -4.85
N SER A 3 11.39 -18.07 -6.12
CA SER A 3 12.04 -18.85 -7.19
C SER A 3 13.53 -19.02 -6.94
N LYS A 4 14.20 -17.98 -6.44
CA LYS A 4 15.63 -18.04 -6.07
C LYS A 4 15.87 -19.07 -4.96
N ARG A 5 15.04 -19.04 -3.91
CA ARG A 5 15.12 -19.95 -2.76
C ARG A 5 14.74 -21.40 -3.10
N LEU A 6 13.93 -21.60 -4.15
CA LEU A 6 13.60 -22.93 -4.68
C LEU A 6 14.71 -23.50 -5.60
N GLY A 7 15.83 -22.81 -5.74
CA GLY A 7 16.98 -23.28 -6.48
C GLY A 7 17.14 -22.66 -7.87
N GLY A 8 16.35 -21.62 -8.19
CA GLY A 8 16.60 -20.83 -9.41
C GLY A 8 17.97 -20.15 -9.35
N LYS A 9 18.84 -20.45 -10.30
CA LYS A 9 20.21 -19.92 -10.31
C LYS A 9 20.24 -18.47 -10.72
N ASP A 10 19.69 -18.18 -11.89
CA ASP A 10 19.67 -16.86 -12.50
C ASP A 10 18.22 -16.39 -12.59
N VAL A 11 17.75 -15.71 -11.54
CA VAL A 11 16.40 -15.14 -11.49
C VAL A 11 16.48 -13.66 -11.83
N THR A 12 15.70 -13.20 -12.80
CA THR A 12 15.64 -11.81 -13.24
C THR A 12 14.20 -11.33 -13.24
N VAL A 13 13.97 -10.15 -12.71
CA VAL A 13 12.68 -9.46 -12.80
C VAL A 13 12.70 -8.51 -13.99
N VAL A 14 11.75 -8.64 -14.90
CA VAL A 14 11.64 -7.74 -16.06
C VAL A 14 10.35 -6.95 -15.96
N VAL A 15 10.43 -5.63 -16.04
CA VAL A 15 9.29 -4.72 -15.88
C VAL A 15 9.25 -3.66 -16.98
N ARG A 16 8.04 -3.26 -17.35
CA ARG A 16 7.82 -2.23 -18.37
C ARG A 16 7.97 -0.79 -17.86
N SER A 17 8.11 -0.60 -16.55
CA SER A 17 8.18 0.72 -15.90
C SER A 17 9.58 1.00 -15.36
N GLY A 18 9.87 2.25 -15.02
CA GLY A 18 11.02 2.63 -14.20
C GLY A 18 10.82 2.25 -12.74
N PHE A 19 11.88 2.37 -11.93
CA PHE A 19 11.82 2.10 -10.48
C PHE A 19 10.82 3.00 -9.76
N ASP A 20 10.71 4.26 -10.18
CA ASP A 20 9.80 5.27 -9.67
C ASP A 20 8.31 4.97 -9.90
N GLU A 21 8.02 4.04 -10.81
CA GLU A 21 6.66 3.67 -11.22
C GLU A 21 6.31 2.22 -10.92
N MET A 22 7.23 1.48 -10.32
CA MET A 22 6.95 0.12 -9.87
C MET A 22 5.91 0.15 -8.76
N LYS A 23 4.95 -0.78 -8.81
CA LYS A 23 3.96 -0.95 -7.74
C LYS A 23 4.53 -1.65 -6.49
N ALA A 24 5.66 -2.34 -6.65
CA ALA A 24 6.39 -2.92 -5.53
C ALA A 24 6.92 -1.81 -4.61
N SER A 25 6.89 -2.05 -3.32
CA SER A 25 7.45 -1.13 -2.34
C SER A 25 8.97 -0.99 -2.49
N PRO A 26 9.57 0.16 -2.15
CA PRO A 26 11.01 0.35 -2.26
C PRO A 26 11.84 -0.74 -1.56
N TRP A 27 11.40 -1.18 -0.39
CA TRP A 27 12.08 -2.25 0.37
C TRP A 27 11.96 -3.63 -0.29
N GLU A 28 10.86 -3.95 -0.97
CA GLU A 28 10.74 -5.20 -1.73
C GLU A 28 11.70 -5.24 -2.93
N ILE A 29 11.90 -4.08 -3.56
CA ILE A 29 12.87 -3.92 -4.65
C ILE A 29 14.29 -4.09 -4.10
N GLU A 30 14.61 -3.42 -3.00
CA GLU A 30 15.89 -3.52 -2.31
C GLU A 30 16.19 -4.95 -1.88
N ASP A 31 15.25 -5.63 -1.27
CA ASP A 31 15.35 -7.02 -0.86
C ASP A 31 15.64 -7.96 -2.05
N ALA A 32 14.96 -7.77 -3.17
CA ALA A 32 15.23 -8.56 -4.38
C ALA A 32 16.65 -8.32 -4.88
N MET A 33 17.11 -7.09 -4.89
CA MET A 33 18.48 -6.74 -5.32
C MET A 33 19.53 -7.27 -4.33
N ASN A 34 19.27 -7.25 -3.04
CA ASN A 34 20.14 -7.83 -2.01
C ASN A 34 20.25 -9.35 -2.13
N GLU A 35 19.23 -10.01 -2.68
CA GLU A 35 19.24 -11.45 -2.98
C GLU A 35 19.81 -11.77 -4.39
N ASP A 36 20.53 -10.84 -5.02
CA ASP A 36 21.11 -10.95 -6.38
C ASP A 36 20.06 -11.24 -7.46
N ILE A 37 18.90 -10.60 -7.35
CA ILE A 37 17.84 -10.66 -8.36
C ILE A 37 17.81 -9.31 -9.09
N PRO A 38 18.40 -9.20 -10.28
CA PRO A 38 18.41 -7.96 -11.03
C PRO A 38 17.01 -7.60 -11.52
N VAL A 39 16.74 -6.29 -11.56
CA VAL A 39 15.51 -5.73 -12.13
C VAL A 39 15.85 -5.04 -13.45
N VAL A 40 15.27 -5.51 -14.54
CA VAL A 40 15.42 -4.94 -15.88
C VAL A 40 14.19 -4.11 -16.21
N ASN A 41 14.38 -2.78 -16.21
CA ASN A 41 13.34 -1.81 -16.46
C ASN A 41 13.09 -1.55 -17.95
N PHE A 42 11.94 -0.98 -18.29
CA PHE A 42 11.57 -0.52 -19.63
C PHE A 42 11.62 -1.60 -20.73
N HIS A 43 11.26 -2.82 -20.36
CA HIS A 43 11.18 -3.94 -21.29
C HIS A 43 9.76 -4.52 -21.30
N VAL A 44 9.18 -4.64 -22.49
CA VAL A 44 7.84 -5.20 -22.71
C VAL A 44 8.00 -6.59 -23.34
N PRO A 45 7.36 -7.62 -22.81
CA PRO A 45 7.43 -8.97 -23.38
C PRO A 45 6.79 -8.99 -24.76
N LYS A 46 7.46 -9.67 -25.71
CA LYS A 46 7.05 -9.77 -27.10
C LYS A 46 6.65 -11.19 -27.49
N ARG A 47 7.53 -12.15 -27.26
CA ARG A 47 7.26 -13.55 -27.55
C ARG A 47 8.19 -14.50 -26.81
N TYR A 48 7.75 -15.72 -26.65
CA TYR A 48 8.59 -16.82 -26.20
C TYR A 48 9.52 -17.27 -27.32
N VAL A 49 10.78 -17.53 -26.99
CA VAL A 49 11.75 -18.14 -27.90
C VAL A 49 11.78 -19.64 -27.62
N ILE A 50 11.35 -20.42 -28.62
CA ILE A 50 11.28 -21.88 -28.52
C ILE A 50 12.31 -22.49 -29.42
N GLU A 51 13.17 -23.36 -28.88
CA GLU A 51 14.16 -24.13 -29.61
C GLU A 51 13.98 -25.61 -29.29
N ASN A 52 13.96 -26.45 -30.33
CA ASN A 52 13.78 -27.90 -30.20
C ASN A 52 12.56 -28.31 -29.34
N GLY A 53 11.48 -27.50 -29.37
CA GLY A 53 10.27 -27.75 -28.60
C GLY A 53 10.35 -27.40 -27.12
N LYS A 54 11.39 -26.71 -26.68
CA LYS A 54 11.60 -26.24 -25.32
C LYS A 54 11.76 -24.72 -25.28
N LEU A 55 11.40 -24.12 -24.16
CA LEU A 55 11.66 -22.71 -23.91
C LEU A 55 13.19 -22.48 -23.85
N ALA A 56 13.66 -21.53 -24.64
CA ALA A 56 15.07 -21.13 -24.69
C ALA A 56 15.28 -19.69 -24.25
N GLY A 57 14.20 -18.90 -24.18
CA GLY A 57 14.28 -17.51 -23.75
C GLY A 57 12.98 -16.76 -23.97
N MET A 58 13.01 -15.51 -23.55
CA MET A 58 11.94 -14.54 -23.77
C MET A 58 12.49 -13.33 -24.50
N GLU A 59 11.81 -12.93 -25.59
CA GLU A 59 12.15 -11.73 -26.36
C GLU A 59 11.39 -10.54 -25.79
N PHE A 60 12.11 -9.45 -25.57
CA PHE A 60 11.59 -8.19 -25.05
C PHE A 60 11.87 -7.04 -26.01
N GLU A 61 10.92 -6.13 -26.12
CA GLU A 61 11.10 -4.86 -26.80
C GLU A 61 11.43 -3.78 -25.77
N LYS A 62 12.48 -3.00 -26.04
CA LYS A 62 12.81 -1.84 -25.22
C LYS A 62 11.84 -0.72 -25.48
N VAL A 63 11.35 -0.12 -24.41
CA VAL A 63 10.42 1.01 -24.45
C VAL A 63 10.98 2.17 -23.65
N LYS A 64 10.49 3.39 -23.98
CA LYS A 64 10.70 4.60 -23.18
C LYS A 64 9.36 5.15 -22.72
N LYS A 65 9.39 5.89 -21.65
CA LYS A 65 8.19 6.58 -21.16
C LYS A 65 8.10 7.97 -21.83
N GLU A 66 6.90 8.28 -22.30
CA GLU A 66 6.52 9.62 -22.75
C GLU A 66 5.16 9.96 -22.15
N TYR A 67 4.81 11.24 -22.15
CA TYR A 67 3.51 11.69 -21.68
C TYR A 67 2.77 12.35 -22.82
N ASP A 68 1.48 12.04 -22.97
CA ASP A 68 0.62 12.73 -23.94
C ASP A 68 0.23 14.14 -23.43
N GLU A 69 -0.52 14.88 -24.25
CA GLU A 69 -0.98 16.24 -23.95
C GLU A 69 -1.88 16.32 -22.69
N ASN A 70 -2.44 15.18 -22.27
CA ASN A 70 -3.29 15.07 -21.10
C ASN A 70 -2.54 14.57 -19.86
N GLY A 71 -1.21 14.44 -19.93
CA GLY A 71 -0.37 13.91 -18.87
C GLY A 71 -0.48 12.39 -18.68
N ARG A 72 -1.10 11.66 -19.62
CA ARG A 72 -1.19 10.21 -19.56
C ARG A 72 0.11 9.58 -20.04
N ARG A 73 0.64 8.65 -19.23
CA ARG A 73 1.84 7.91 -19.58
C ARG A 73 1.62 7.00 -20.79
N LEU A 74 2.53 7.10 -21.75
CA LEU A 74 2.64 6.21 -22.90
C LEU A 74 3.98 5.46 -22.81
N LEU A 75 3.98 4.20 -23.24
CA LEU A 75 5.20 3.43 -23.45
C LEU A 75 5.43 3.31 -24.94
N ILE A 76 6.51 3.91 -25.42
CA ILE A 76 6.84 4.00 -26.84
C ILE A 76 8.07 3.14 -27.11
N PRO A 77 8.04 2.26 -28.14
CA PRO A 77 9.22 1.52 -28.56
C PRO A 77 10.40 2.47 -28.85
N THR A 78 11.59 2.09 -28.42
CA THR A 78 12.81 2.89 -28.68
C THR A 78 13.28 2.78 -30.13
N GLY A 79 12.86 1.74 -30.84
CA GLY A 79 13.35 1.41 -32.18
C GLY A 79 14.68 0.62 -32.16
N GLU A 80 15.20 0.28 -30.98
CA GLU A 80 16.34 -0.61 -30.84
C GLU A 80 15.93 -2.05 -31.13
N ASP A 81 16.92 -2.90 -31.47
CA ASP A 81 16.69 -4.32 -31.66
C ASP A 81 16.16 -4.97 -30.39
N PRO A 82 15.17 -5.88 -30.49
CA PRO A 82 14.67 -6.61 -29.35
C PRO A 82 15.75 -7.40 -28.62
N VAL A 83 15.64 -7.51 -27.31
CA VAL A 83 16.57 -8.25 -26.46
C VAL A 83 16.01 -9.60 -26.13
N ILE A 84 16.77 -10.66 -26.33
CA ILE A 84 16.41 -12.00 -25.86
C ILE A 84 17.14 -12.27 -24.55
N ILE A 85 16.36 -12.54 -23.50
CA ILE A 85 16.87 -13.01 -22.22
C ILE A 85 16.73 -14.54 -22.21
N PRO A 86 17.83 -15.30 -22.18
CA PRO A 86 17.76 -16.75 -22.08
C PRO A 86 17.12 -17.18 -20.77
N CYS A 87 16.20 -18.15 -20.81
CA CYS A 87 15.58 -18.73 -19.62
C CYS A 87 14.91 -20.05 -19.95
N GLU A 88 14.79 -20.91 -18.94
CA GLU A 88 14.07 -22.18 -19.01
C GLU A 88 12.62 -22.04 -18.52
N ASP A 89 12.36 -21.05 -17.63
CA ASP A 89 11.05 -20.79 -17.07
C ASP A 89 10.70 -19.30 -17.14
N VAL A 90 9.43 -19.00 -17.38
CA VAL A 90 8.87 -17.64 -17.33
C VAL A 90 7.68 -17.60 -16.39
N LEU A 91 7.77 -16.77 -15.37
CA LEU A 91 6.69 -16.50 -14.42
C LEU A 91 6.02 -15.19 -14.78
N CYS A 92 4.76 -15.27 -15.26
CA CYS A 92 3.97 -14.10 -15.59
C CYS A 92 3.32 -13.52 -14.34
N ALA A 93 3.81 -12.36 -13.87
CA ALA A 93 3.27 -11.62 -12.72
C ALA A 93 2.77 -10.23 -13.15
N ILE A 94 1.92 -10.20 -14.19
CA ILE A 94 1.48 -8.96 -14.86
C ILE A 94 0.14 -8.41 -14.36
N GLY A 95 -0.39 -8.98 -13.30
CA GLY A 95 -1.69 -8.66 -12.70
C GLY A 95 -2.74 -9.73 -13.01
N GLN A 96 -3.94 -9.48 -12.53
CA GLN A 96 -5.09 -10.35 -12.69
C GLN A 96 -6.28 -9.53 -13.15
N ASP A 97 -7.16 -10.14 -13.93
CA ASP A 97 -8.45 -9.58 -14.29
C ASP A 97 -9.53 -10.14 -13.37
N ASN A 98 -10.52 -9.32 -13.05
CA ASN A 98 -11.66 -9.77 -12.29
C ASN A 98 -12.49 -10.75 -13.11
N SER A 99 -12.94 -11.83 -12.46
CA SER A 99 -13.76 -12.83 -13.08
C SER A 99 -14.81 -13.35 -12.11
N PHE A 100 -16.07 -13.24 -12.48
CA PHE A 100 -17.20 -13.64 -11.66
C PHE A 100 -18.05 -14.71 -12.38
N PRO A 101 -17.50 -15.88 -12.74
CA PRO A 101 -18.24 -16.92 -13.49
C PRO A 101 -19.38 -17.53 -12.68
N TRP A 102 -19.37 -17.35 -11.36
CA TRP A 102 -20.39 -17.83 -10.43
C TRP A 102 -21.55 -16.85 -10.23
N ILE A 103 -21.46 -15.62 -10.78
CA ILE A 103 -22.55 -14.64 -10.74
C ILE A 103 -23.39 -14.77 -12.01
N GLU A 104 -24.67 -15.14 -11.85
CA GLU A 104 -25.62 -15.17 -12.92
C GLU A 104 -25.90 -13.75 -13.44
N ARG A 105 -25.91 -13.57 -14.76
CA ARG A 105 -26.03 -12.24 -15.38
C ARG A 105 -27.45 -11.65 -15.32
N ASP A 106 -28.43 -12.42 -14.93
CA ASP A 106 -29.84 -12.01 -14.75
C ASP A 106 -30.18 -11.57 -13.31
N LEU A 107 -29.22 -11.57 -12.40
CA LEU A 107 -29.40 -11.11 -11.02
C LEU A 107 -29.57 -9.58 -10.88
N GLY A 108 -29.53 -8.82 -11.97
CA GLY A 108 -29.66 -7.35 -11.94
C GLY A 108 -28.44 -6.63 -11.41
N ILE A 109 -27.28 -7.27 -11.44
CA ILE A 109 -25.99 -6.63 -11.17
C ILE A 109 -25.42 -6.14 -12.50
N GLU A 110 -25.17 -4.85 -12.58
CA GLU A 110 -24.48 -4.24 -13.73
C GLU A 110 -22.97 -4.24 -13.51
N PHE A 111 -22.24 -4.45 -14.59
CA PHE A 111 -20.77 -4.45 -14.61
C PHE A 111 -20.27 -3.37 -15.56
N ASP A 112 -19.15 -2.78 -15.22
CA ASP A 112 -18.48 -1.82 -16.08
C ASP A 112 -17.68 -2.51 -17.20
N LYS A 113 -16.99 -1.71 -18.03
CA LYS A 113 -16.17 -2.22 -19.14
C LYS A 113 -14.93 -3.03 -18.68
N TRP A 114 -14.64 -3.04 -17.41
CA TRP A 114 -13.53 -3.78 -16.78
C TRP A 114 -14.01 -5.01 -16.02
N GLU A 115 -15.28 -5.40 -16.25
CA GLU A 115 -15.94 -6.51 -15.52
C GLU A 115 -16.00 -6.28 -14.01
N LEU A 116 -15.94 -5.02 -13.53
CA LEU A 116 -16.18 -4.67 -12.16
C LEU A 116 -17.65 -4.35 -11.93
N PRO A 117 -18.26 -4.78 -10.81
CA PRO A 117 -19.65 -4.43 -10.50
C PRO A 117 -19.77 -2.92 -10.29
N ILE A 118 -20.83 -2.34 -10.83
CA ILE A 118 -21.17 -0.94 -10.59
C ILE A 118 -21.73 -0.81 -9.17
N LEU A 119 -21.07 0.00 -8.35
CA LEU A 119 -21.34 0.17 -6.93
C LEU A 119 -21.53 1.63 -6.57
N ASP A 120 -22.33 1.89 -5.55
CA ASP A 120 -22.19 3.11 -4.78
C ASP A 120 -20.94 3.04 -3.89
N LYS A 121 -20.04 4.01 -4.02
CA LYS A 121 -18.71 3.99 -3.36
C LYS A 121 -18.77 4.23 -1.85
N THR A 122 -19.86 4.75 -1.34
CA THR A 122 -20.07 4.98 0.10
C THR A 122 -20.68 3.77 0.77
N THR A 123 -21.66 3.16 0.11
CA THR A 123 -22.42 2.07 0.69
C THR A 123 -21.92 0.69 0.29
N PHE A 124 -21.10 0.59 -0.77
CA PHE A 124 -20.65 -0.65 -1.40
C PHE A 124 -21.80 -1.53 -1.94
N GLN A 125 -22.99 -0.95 -2.08
CA GLN A 125 -24.17 -1.59 -2.62
C GLN A 125 -24.08 -1.62 -4.14
N SER A 126 -24.40 -2.78 -4.75
CA SER A 126 -24.49 -2.93 -6.20
C SER A 126 -25.80 -2.39 -6.75
N THR A 127 -25.98 -2.45 -8.06
CA THR A 127 -27.28 -2.15 -8.71
C THR A 127 -28.40 -3.10 -8.27
N ASN A 128 -28.09 -4.28 -7.76
CA ASN A 128 -29.02 -5.10 -6.99
C ASN A 128 -28.93 -4.70 -5.51
N GLY A 129 -29.98 -4.08 -4.99
CA GLY A 129 -30.01 -3.52 -3.63
C GLY A 129 -29.84 -4.51 -2.47
N LYS A 130 -29.68 -5.82 -2.74
CA LYS A 130 -29.40 -6.83 -1.71
C LYS A 130 -27.98 -7.38 -1.77
N ILE A 131 -27.18 -6.92 -2.72
CA ILE A 131 -25.84 -7.45 -2.98
C ILE A 131 -24.81 -6.34 -2.82
N PHE A 132 -23.77 -6.61 -2.04
CA PHE A 132 -22.69 -5.70 -1.72
C PHE A 132 -21.36 -6.35 -2.13
N PHE A 133 -20.41 -5.51 -2.53
CA PHE A 133 -19.06 -5.97 -2.89
C PHE A 133 -18.02 -5.17 -2.13
N GLY A 134 -16.89 -5.78 -1.80
CA GLY A 134 -15.76 -5.14 -1.14
C GLY A 134 -14.43 -5.69 -1.61
N GLY A 135 -13.34 -5.07 -1.22
CA GLY A 135 -11.98 -5.45 -1.62
C GLY A 135 -11.76 -5.37 -3.12
N ASP A 136 -10.91 -6.23 -3.64
CA ASP A 136 -10.53 -6.29 -5.05
C ASP A 136 -11.74 -6.50 -5.98
N ALA A 137 -12.77 -7.18 -5.49
CA ALA A 137 -14.01 -7.41 -6.23
C ALA A 137 -14.87 -6.14 -6.41
N ALA A 138 -14.63 -5.11 -5.63
CA ALA A 138 -15.38 -3.85 -5.68
C ALA A 138 -14.73 -2.81 -6.59
N LEU A 139 -13.46 -2.51 -6.34
CA LEU A 139 -12.75 -1.38 -6.94
C LEU A 139 -11.46 -1.77 -7.67
N GLY A 140 -11.19 -3.08 -7.78
CA GLY A 140 -9.96 -3.61 -8.35
C GLY A 140 -8.85 -3.86 -7.29
N PRO A 141 -7.70 -4.38 -7.71
CA PRO A 141 -6.65 -4.82 -6.80
C PRO A 141 -6.06 -3.67 -5.97
N ASP A 142 -6.06 -3.87 -4.64
CA ASP A 142 -5.47 -2.98 -3.65
C ASP A 142 -4.88 -3.82 -2.50
N ASN A 143 -4.57 -3.19 -1.38
CA ASN A 143 -4.02 -3.86 -0.21
C ASN A 143 -5.11 -4.48 0.69
N ILE A 144 -4.67 -5.38 1.58
CA ILE A 144 -5.56 -6.11 2.51
C ILE A 144 -6.30 -5.15 3.46
N ILE A 145 -5.65 -4.07 3.89
CA ILE A 145 -6.25 -3.11 4.83
C ILE A 145 -7.44 -2.39 4.17
N THR A 146 -7.30 -2.01 2.91
CA THR A 146 -8.41 -1.45 2.11
C THR A 146 -9.57 -2.44 1.99
N ALA A 147 -9.29 -3.72 1.76
CA ALA A 147 -10.32 -4.75 1.70
C ALA A 147 -11.06 -4.92 3.04
N VAL A 148 -10.34 -4.85 4.16
CA VAL A 148 -10.93 -4.87 5.51
C VAL A 148 -11.84 -3.65 5.74
N ALA A 149 -11.38 -2.44 5.37
CA ALA A 149 -12.17 -1.22 5.47
C ALA A 149 -13.47 -1.33 4.66
N HIS A 150 -13.40 -1.78 3.40
CA HIS A 150 -14.59 -2.02 2.57
C HIS A 150 -15.56 -3.03 3.22
N GLY A 151 -15.03 -4.06 3.87
CA GLY A 151 -15.84 -5.04 4.61
C GLY A 151 -16.60 -4.41 5.77
N HIS A 152 -15.97 -3.52 6.53
CA HIS A 152 -16.61 -2.76 7.61
C HIS A 152 -17.72 -1.82 7.08
N ASP A 153 -17.43 -1.07 6.03
CA ASP A 153 -18.38 -0.14 5.44
C ASP A 153 -19.59 -0.87 4.82
N ALA A 154 -19.34 -1.97 4.12
CA ALA A 154 -20.40 -2.81 3.58
C ALA A 154 -21.26 -3.43 4.69
N ALA A 155 -20.65 -3.91 5.78
CA ALA A 155 -21.37 -4.47 6.92
C ALA A 155 -22.28 -3.43 7.58
N LEU A 156 -21.80 -2.19 7.74
CA LEU A 156 -22.61 -1.08 8.24
C LEU A 156 -23.80 -0.81 7.31
N SER A 157 -23.58 -0.76 6.00
CA SER A 157 -24.64 -0.56 5.01
C SER A 157 -25.69 -1.68 5.04
N ILE A 158 -25.24 -2.92 5.20
CA ILE A 158 -26.15 -4.08 5.34
C ILE A 158 -26.98 -3.97 6.63
N HIS A 159 -26.35 -3.56 7.73
CA HIS A 159 -27.05 -3.33 9.00
C HIS A 159 -28.15 -2.28 8.86
N LEU A 160 -27.81 -1.12 8.26
CA LEU A 160 -28.76 -0.05 8.02
C LEU A 160 -29.90 -0.50 7.08
N LEU A 161 -29.58 -1.26 6.01
CA LEU A 161 -30.59 -1.85 5.13
C LEU A 161 -31.56 -2.75 5.88
N CYS A 162 -31.06 -3.61 6.76
CA CYS A 162 -31.89 -4.53 7.53
C CYS A 162 -32.80 -3.81 8.54
N ASN A 163 -32.43 -2.61 8.97
CA ASN A 163 -33.23 -1.78 9.86
C ASN A 163 -34.12 -0.75 9.13
N ASN A 164 -34.13 -0.74 7.78
CA ASN A 164 -34.82 0.24 6.93
C ASN A 164 -34.35 1.68 7.21
N GLU A 165 -33.07 1.86 7.45
CA GLU A 165 -32.43 3.14 7.68
C GLU A 165 -31.69 3.61 6.41
N ASP A 166 -31.26 4.86 6.37
CA ASP A 166 -30.51 5.42 5.25
C ASP A 166 -29.09 4.82 5.19
N LEU A 167 -28.78 4.12 4.10
CA LEU A 167 -27.50 3.45 3.92
C LEU A 167 -26.31 4.40 3.81
N ALA A 168 -26.54 5.65 3.47
CA ALA A 168 -25.48 6.65 3.32
C ALA A 168 -25.00 7.24 4.65
N VAL A 169 -25.74 7.00 5.73
CA VAL A 169 -25.35 7.46 7.07
C VAL A 169 -24.08 6.75 7.51
N ARG A 170 -23.09 7.54 7.86
CA ARG A 170 -21.84 7.04 8.46
C ARG A 170 -21.68 7.63 9.85
N PRO A 171 -21.30 6.82 10.85
CA PRO A 171 -20.92 7.35 12.14
C PRO A 171 -19.73 8.27 11.94
N ASN A 172 -19.67 9.33 12.74
CA ASN A 172 -18.45 10.13 12.81
C ASN A 172 -17.30 9.18 13.15
N PRO A 173 -16.15 9.29 12.47
CA PRO A 173 -14.99 8.50 12.83
C PRO A 173 -14.73 8.72 14.32
N LEU A 174 -14.91 7.66 15.10
CA LEU A 174 -14.55 7.66 16.49
C LEU A 174 -13.02 7.65 16.55
N THR A 175 -12.45 8.83 16.51
CA THR A 175 -11.08 9.03 16.96
C THR A 175 -11.06 8.95 18.47
N THR A 176 -11.30 7.78 18.98
CA THR A 176 -11.05 7.50 20.39
C THR A 176 -9.66 6.90 20.49
N LEU A 177 -8.68 7.73 20.45
CA LEU A 177 -7.52 7.47 21.29
C LEU A 177 -8.00 7.70 22.70
N ASP A 178 -8.40 6.61 23.35
CA ASP A 178 -8.88 6.68 24.70
C ASP A 178 -7.67 6.98 25.60
N SER A 179 -7.59 8.22 26.02
CA SER A 179 -6.57 8.72 26.93
C SER A 179 -6.51 7.94 28.24
N GLN A 180 -7.59 7.30 28.66
CA GLN A 180 -7.65 6.45 29.86
C GLN A 180 -6.72 5.23 29.74
N LYS A 181 -6.45 4.77 28.54
CA LYS A 181 -5.58 3.61 28.31
C LYS A 181 -4.11 3.91 28.54
N MET A 182 -3.69 5.15 28.46
CA MET A 182 -2.30 5.58 28.45
C MET A 182 -1.83 6.16 29.79
N GLY A 183 -2.71 6.37 30.77
CA GLY A 183 -2.32 7.00 32.02
C GLY A 183 -1.79 8.43 31.84
N ILE A 184 -2.40 9.21 30.96
CA ILE A 184 -1.95 10.54 30.52
C ILE A 184 -1.56 11.48 31.64
N HIS A 185 -2.20 11.36 32.79
CA HIS A 185 -1.90 12.20 33.95
C HIS A 185 -0.53 11.89 34.60
N GLN A 186 0.16 10.84 34.13
CA GLN A 186 1.51 10.48 34.56
C GLN A 186 2.56 10.81 33.52
N TRP A 187 2.18 11.50 32.46
CA TRP A 187 3.06 11.82 31.36
C TRP A 187 4.04 12.92 31.75
N SER A 188 5.32 12.63 31.55
CA SER A 188 6.39 13.62 31.71
C SER A 188 6.84 14.07 30.33
N TYR A 189 6.94 15.38 30.12
CA TYR A 189 7.56 15.97 28.92
C TYR A 189 9.10 15.92 28.97
N ASP A 190 9.68 15.40 30.05
CA ASP A 190 11.13 15.24 30.25
C ASP A 190 11.67 13.99 29.51
N ASN A 191 11.13 13.67 28.38
CA ASN A 191 11.64 12.56 27.57
C ASN A 191 12.83 13.03 26.73
N ASP A 192 13.99 12.45 26.99
CA ASP A 192 15.13 12.56 26.07
C ASP A 192 14.77 11.82 24.77
N ILE A 193 14.37 12.58 23.76
CA ILE A 193 14.05 12.02 22.43
C ILE A 193 15.38 11.92 21.67
N SER A 194 15.71 10.70 21.21
CA SER A 194 16.87 10.50 20.35
C SER A 194 16.64 11.08 18.95
N ASN A 195 17.62 11.80 18.44
CA ASN A 195 17.66 12.27 17.05
C ASN A 195 18.28 11.24 16.09
N ASP A 196 18.44 10.00 16.52
CA ASP A 196 18.98 8.94 15.68
C ASP A 196 18.09 8.69 14.47
N ILE A 197 18.69 8.24 13.38
CA ILE A 197 17.93 7.74 12.23
C ILE A 197 17.22 6.43 12.61
N ARG A 198 16.18 6.09 11.85
CA ARG A 198 15.45 4.83 12.04
C ARG A 198 16.41 3.64 11.99
N TYR A 199 16.34 2.79 13.02
CA TYR A 199 17.13 1.57 13.06
C TYR A 199 16.58 0.54 12.05
N ALA A 200 17.49 -0.08 11.32
CA ALA A 200 17.14 -1.13 10.38
C ALA A 200 16.92 -2.46 11.10
N VAL A 201 15.90 -3.19 10.68
CA VAL A 201 15.65 -4.55 11.19
C VAL A 201 16.81 -5.46 10.75
N PRO A 202 17.44 -6.21 11.67
CA PRO A 202 18.48 -7.17 11.33
C PRO A 202 17.95 -8.28 10.40
N HIS A 203 18.74 -8.62 9.41
CA HIS A 203 18.42 -9.70 8.46
C HIS A 203 19.32 -10.92 8.72
N ALA A 204 18.75 -12.11 8.51
CA ALA A 204 19.52 -13.35 8.49
C ALA A 204 20.51 -13.35 7.32
N ALA A 205 21.59 -14.13 7.46
CA ALA A 205 22.62 -14.22 6.42
C ALA A 205 22.04 -14.74 5.10
N LYS A 206 22.32 -14.02 4.00
CA LYS A 206 21.81 -14.31 2.65
C LYS A 206 22.01 -15.76 2.23
N GLU A 207 23.20 -16.32 2.50
CA GLU A 207 23.55 -17.70 2.16
C GLU A 207 22.63 -18.72 2.84
N GLN A 208 22.13 -18.40 4.02
CA GLN A 208 21.21 -19.27 4.75
C GLN A 208 19.79 -19.10 4.23
N THR A 209 19.33 -17.86 4.06
CA THR A 209 17.96 -17.57 3.61
C THR A 209 17.68 -18.04 2.18
N LEU A 210 18.69 -18.08 1.31
CA LEU A 210 18.56 -18.59 -0.06
C LEU A 210 18.46 -20.11 -0.13
N ASN A 211 18.83 -20.83 0.94
CA ASN A 211 18.81 -22.29 0.98
C ASN A 211 17.67 -22.87 1.82
N ASP A 212 16.92 -22.05 2.52
CA ASP A 212 15.78 -22.47 3.35
C ASP A 212 14.58 -21.53 3.19
N LEU A 213 13.49 -22.07 2.62
CA LEU A 213 12.24 -21.33 2.44
C LEU A 213 11.52 -20.98 3.75
N ASN A 214 11.76 -21.74 4.79
CA ASN A 214 11.09 -21.57 6.07
C ASN A 214 11.88 -20.69 7.04
N MET A 215 13.09 -20.30 6.66
CA MET A 215 13.91 -19.43 7.48
C MET A 215 13.36 -18.03 7.53
N GLU A 216 13.24 -17.48 8.73
CA GLU A 216 12.90 -16.08 8.94
C GLU A 216 14.02 -15.18 8.43
N VAL A 217 13.68 -14.23 7.57
CA VAL A 217 14.65 -13.32 6.94
C VAL A 217 14.87 -12.08 7.78
N GLU A 218 13.79 -11.46 8.23
CA GLU A 218 13.78 -10.32 9.13
C GLU A 218 13.72 -10.82 10.56
N LEU A 219 14.81 -10.67 11.32
CA LEU A 219 14.96 -11.28 12.63
C LEU A 219 14.29 -10.49 13.76
N GLY A 220 13.80 -9.28 13.47
CA GLY A 220 13.32 -8.37 14.49
C GLY A 220 14.46 -7.68 15.26
N PHE A 221 14.10 -6.83 16.20
CA PHE A 221 15.06 -6.16 17.06
C PHE A 221 15.39 -7.04 18.29
N ASP A 222 16.64 -7.01 18.73
CA ASP A 222 17.00 -7.41 20.07
C ASP A 222 16.56 -6.35 21.09
N GLU A 223 16.80 -6.61 22.37
CA GLU A 223 16.36 -5.73 23.46
C GLU A 223 17.01 -4.34 23.37
N GLU A 224 18.27 -4.26 23.00
CA GLU A 224 19.01 -3.02 22.90
C GLU A 224 18.54 -2.17 21.73
N LEU A 225 18.40 -2.75 20.54
CA LEU A 225 17.89 -2.06 19.35
C LEU A 225 16.42 -1.64 19.52
N ALA A 226 15.60 -2.50 20.15
CA ALA A 226 14.21 -2.17 20.45
C ALA A 226 14.12 -0.98 21.40
N PHE A 227 14.92 -0.96 22.45
CA PHE A 227 14.99 0.17 23.37
C PHE A 227 15.40 1.45 22.68
N ASN A 228 16.47 1.40 21.90
CA ASN A 228 16.95 2.57 21.16
C ASN A 228 15.91 3.11 20.18
N GLU A 229 15.15 2.22 19.47
CA GLU A 229 14.08 2.67 18.58
C GLU A 229 12.92 3.31 19.37
N THR A 230 12.62 2.83 20.58
CA THR A 230 11.58 3.47 21.43
C THR A 230 11.97 4.87 21.88
N MET A 231 13.27 5.17 22.02
CA MET A 231 13.75 6.51 22.38
C MET A 231 13.52 7.56 21.29
N ARG A 232 13.15 7.15 20.09
CA ARG A 232 12.75 8.03 18.98
C ARG A 232 11.25 8.36 18.97
N CYS A 233 10.51 7.82 19.93
CA CYS A 233 9.06 7.98 19.99
C CYS A 233 8.69 9.37 20.53
N PHE A 234 7.85 10.09 19.76
CA PHE A 234 7.30 11.40 20.19
C PHE A 234 6.04 11.26 21.05
N ASN A 235 5.62 10.04 21.37
CA ASN A 235 4.38 9.79 22.11
C ASN A 235 3.13 10.43 21.45
N CYS A 236 3.03 10.32 20.13
CA CYS A 236 1.95 10.91 19.32
C CYS A 236 0.61 10.16 19.40
N ASP A 237 0.54 9.10 20.19
CA ASP A 237 -0.66 8.31 20.44
C ASP A 237 -1.69 9.05 21.31
N VAL A 238 -1.32 10.17 21.88
CA VAL A 238 -2.21 11.09 22.57
C VAL A 238 -2.68 12.17 21.60
N GLN A 239 -3.95 12.11 21.19
CA GLN A 239 -4.53 13.21 20.43
C GLN A 239 -4.75 14.42 21.33
N THR A 240 -4.20 15.55 20.93
CA THR A 240 -4.50 16.83 21.54
C THR A 240 -5.88 17.28 21.07
N VAL A 241 -6.83 17.38 21.97
CA VAL A 241 -8.12 18.00 21.69
C VAL A 241 -8.03 19.46 22.06
N PHE A 242 -8.14 20.34 21.08
CA PHE A 242 -8.22 21.77 21.31
C PHE A 242 -9.68 22.16 21.58
N THR A 243 -9.92 22.79 22.72
CA THR A 243 -11.24 23.30 23.10
C THR A 243 -11.20 24.81 23.16
N ASP A 244 -11.68 25.49 22.12
CA ASP A 244 -11.65 26.96 21.98
C ASP A 244 -12.17 27.71 23.21
N GLN A 245 -13.24 27.20 23.79
CA GLN A 245 -13.88 27.82 24.96
C GLN A 245 -13.04 27.79 26.24
N LEU A 246 -12.04 26.93 26.29
CA LEU A 246 -11.10 26.80 27.40
C LEU A 246 -9.75 27.42 27.13
N CYS A 247 -9.51 27.83 25.88
CA CYS A 247 -8.27 28.50 25.49
C CYS A 247 -8.22 29.93 26.01
N ILE A 248 -7.12 30.25 26.70
CA ILE A 248 -6.87 31.61 27.21
C ILE A 248 -5.83 32.36 26.34
N GLU A 249 -5.50 31.82 25.18
CA GLU A 249 -4.56 32.42 24.22
C GLU A 249 -3.20 32.78 24.84
N CYS A 250 -2.63 31.87 25.63
CA CYS A 250 -1.39 32.10 26.37
C CYS A 250 -0.12 31.57 25.67
N ASP A 251 -0.28 30.97 24.49
CA ASP A 251 0.79 30.38 23.64
C ASP A 251 1.62 29.27 24.29
N ALA A 252 1.36 28.90 25.53
CA ALA A 252 2.12 27.89 26.26
C ALA A 252 2.15 26.51 25.55
N CYS A 253 1.16 26.17 24.76
CA CYS A 253 1.14 24.93 23.95
C CYS A 253 2.19 24.97 22.84
N VAL A 254 2.55 26.13 22.31
CA VAL A 254 3.63 26.33 21.34
C VAL A 254 4.98 26.20 22.03
N ASP A 255 5.12 26.89 23.16
CA ASP A 255 6.38 26.94 23.89
C ASP A 255 6.84 25.56 24.43
N ILE A 256 5.89 24.70 24.79
CA ILE A 256 6.18 23.37 25.33
C ILE A 256 6.22 22.26 24.27
N CYS A 257 5.91 22.57 23.02
CA CYS A 257 5.94 21.56 21.95
C CYS A 257 7.39 21.20 21.60
N PRO A 258 7.85 19.97 21.88
CA PRO A 258 9.27 19.62 21.71
C PRO A 258 9.71 19.55 20.24
N THR A 259 8.76 19.59 19.32
CA THR A 259 9.00 19.44 17.88
C THR A 259 8.62 20.66 17.06
N ASP A 260 8.27 21.77 17.72
CA ASP A 260 7.81 23.01 17.08
C ASP A 260 6.72 22.79 16.00
N CYS A 261 5.85 21.79 16.22
CA CYS A 261 4.85 21.40 15.24
C CYS A 261 3.53 22.18 15.34
N ILE A 262 3.42 23.09 16.33
CA ILE A 262 2.22 23.91 16.53
C ILE A 262 2.50 25.30 15.97
N THR A 263 1.72 25.68 14.97
CA THR A 263 1.76 27.03 14.39
C THR A 263 0.37 27.66 14.41
N PHE A 264 0.30 28.92 14.75
CA PHE A 264 -0.94 29.69 14.59
C PHE A 264 -0.98 30.34 13.21
N THR A 265 -2.10 30.21 12.54
CA THR A 265 -2.36 30.91 11.28
C THR A 265 -3.42 31.99 11.53
N GLU A 266 -3.10 33.20 11.12
CA GLU A 266 -4.04 34.32 11.26
C GLU A 266 -5.28 34.07 10.40
N ASN A 267 -6.46 34.08 11.01
CA ASN A 267 -7.75 33.91 10.34
C ASN A 267 -7.94 32.61 9.54
N ALA A 268 -7.25 31.53 9.89
CA ALA A 268 -7.48 30.25 9.27
C ALA A 268 -8.84 29.69 9.64
N GLU A 269 -9.72 29.50 8.66
CA GLU A 269 -10.98 28.80 8.86
C GLU A 269 -10.73 27.30 8.97
N GLU A 270 -11.00 26.75 10.14
CA GLU A 270 -10.84 25.31 10.43
C GLU A 270 -11.48 24.38 9.39
N PRO A 271 -12.63 24.68 8.78
CA PRO A 271 -13.22 23.86 7.72
C PRO A 271 -12.37 23.73 6.46
N GLU A 272 -11.52 24.71 6.14
CA GLU A 272 -10.64 24.65 4.98
C GLU A 272 -9.40 23.79 5.26
N LEU A 273 -8.87 23.84 6.49
CA LEU A 273 -7.76 22.98 6.90
C LEU A 273 -8.18 21.51 6.92
N ARG A 274 -9.39 21.20 7.39
CA ARG A 274 -9.92 19.83 7.40
C ARG A 274 -10.12 19.23 6.02
N LYS A 275 -10.39 20.03 4.99
CA LYS A 275 -10.52 19.55 3.60
C LYS A 275 -9.21 19.07 3.00
N ASN A 276 -8.07 19.50 3.55
CA ASN A 276 -6.74 19.15 3.09
C ASN A 276 -6.10 17.98 3.87
N LEU A 277 -6.79 17.47 4.88
CA LEU A 277 -6.33 16.38 5.74
C LEU A 277 -7.01 15.03 5.45
N LEU A 278 -7.87 14.95 4.41
CA LEU A 278 -8.59 13.73 3.99
C LEU A 278 -8.09 13.23 2.63
#